data_0145f598d15335b3a8215c7e7c172d18
#
_entry.id   0145f598d15335b3a8215c7e7c172d18
#
_cell.length_a   1.000
_cell.length_b   1.000
_cell.length_c   1.000
_cell.angle_alpha   90.00
_cell.angle_beta   90.00
_cell.angle_gamma   90.00
#
_symmetry.space_group_name_H-M   'P 1'
#
loop_
_entity.id
_entity.type
_entity.pdbx_description
1 polymer ?
#
loop_
_entity_poly.entity_id
_entity_poly.type
_entity_poly.pdbx_seq_one_letter_code
_entity_poly.pdbx_strand_id
1 'polypeptide(L)'
;MSEKISGKAFDIKIFLRLMSYAKSYKLRFFIAAISTITLAFVSAVNPYIVGETVNDFVNNQDVEKLIYYIQILLTIVFAEVILQFLFIYYANWVGQHIIRDIRAKVFRNIQRFKMSYFDTTSVGRLVTRVVSDIETIANFFTQGVFMIVSDILKMLVVIVVMFAMNWRLALVALSVLPILVYATKVFQVAIKATFQDVRNEIANLNGFVQERVTGMKILQLFTRENIEYQNFKEINNKHKKAHVKTVWYYSIFFPIAEIVSSIAIGLIVWYGGHQILDGFTTLGGVIAFIKMSQMLFRPLRQIADKFNQLQMGIVSGERVFKVIDTESFIKKEGSIDASTIQGDLDFKQVRFSYIRGEEVLKGISLQVKKGQTVAIVGATGAGKSTIINLINRFYELDSGVISVDAIPVEDYELSSLRNQIAIVLQDVFLFSDSIFNNITLKNPQISLEEVKEASKKIGIHNFIMTLPGGYHYNVKERGVMLSSGQRQLIAFLRAYVSSPRILILDEATSSVDSHAEQMIQFATDTITKGRTSIVIAHRLATIKKADKIIVMDKGVIVEEGTHKELIKKKDGYYKNLYDKQFSLELAS
;
A
#
# COMPACT_ATOMS: atom_id res chain seq x y z
N MET A 1 -16.49 -4.04 10.28
CA MET A 1 -17.38 -4.43 9.17
C MET A 1 -16.57 -5.20 8.13
N SER A 2 -16.84 -6.48 7.93
CA SER A 2 -16.23 -7.27 6.86
C SER A 2 -16.74 -6.71 5.52
N GLU A 3 -15.87 -6.12 4.72
CA GLU A 3 -16.20 -5.64 3.38
C GLU A 3 -16.72 -6.81 2.55
N LYS A 4 -17.98 -6.78 2.15
CA LYS A 4 -18.52 -7.67 1.12
C LYS A 4 -17.76 -7.40 -0.17
N ILE A 5 -16.73 -8.20 -0.44
CA ILE A 5 -16.11 -8.29 -1.76
C ILE A 5 -17.19 -8.85 -2.68
N SER A 6 -17.44 -8.21 -3.82
CA SER A 6 -18.42 -8.67 -4.79
C SER A 6 -18.10 -10.13 -5.14
N GLY A 7 -19.00 -11.05 -4.79
CA GLY A 7 -18.77 -12.50 -4.93
C GLY A 7 -18.78 -13.01 -6.37
N LYS A 8 -18.59 -12.15 -7.37
CA LYS A 8 -18.47 -12.53 -8.78
C LYS A 8 -17.04 -12.97 -9.05
N ALA A 9 -16.86 -14.21 -9.45
CA ALA A 9 -15.57 -14.82 -9.77
C ALA A 9 -14.76 -14.05 -10.82
N PHE A 10 -15.40 -13.21 -11.63
CA PHE A 10 -14.79 -12.35 -12.64
C PHE A 10 -15.64 -11.09 -12.87
N ASP A 11 -15.12 -9.91 -12.49
CA ASP A 11 -15.78 -8.63 -12.74
C ASP A 11 -15.22 -7.99 -14.02
N ILE A 12 -16.05 -8.01 -15.08
CA ILE A 12 -15.67 -7.48 -16.39
C ILE A 12 -15.45 -5.95 -16.37
N LYS A 13 -16.11 -5.22 -15.45
CA LYS A 13 -15.94 -3.75 -15.34
C LYS A 13 -14.56 -3.41 -14.83
N ILE A 14 -14.10 -4.10 -13.79
CA ILE A 14 -12.74 -3.95 -13.25
C ILE A 14 -11.70 -4.36 -14.30
N PHE A 15 -11.93 -5.49 -14.99
CA PHE A 15 -11.07 -5.93 -16.08
C PHE A 15 -10.92 -4.86 -17.17
N LEU A 16 -12.04 -4.33 -17.69
CA LEU A 16 -12.02 -3.30 -18.73
C LEU A 16 -11.37 -1.99 -18.24
N ARG A 17 -11.58 -1.65 -16.98
CA ARG A 17 -10.95 -0.48 -16.37
C ARG A 17 -9.42 -0.66 -16.26
N LEU A 18 -8.94 -1.83 -15.84
CA LEU A 18 -7.51 -2.15 -15.87
C LEU A 18 -6.95 -2.06 -17.30
N MET A 19 -7.63 -2.66 -18.26
CA MET A 19 -7.23 -2.61 -19.68
C MET A 19 -7.23 -1.18 -20.25
N SER A 20 -8.06 -0.28 -19.72
CA SER A 20 -8.08 1.11 -20.17
C SER A 20 -6.76 1.86 -19.94
N TYR A 21 -6.00 1.47 -18.91
CA TYR A 21 -4.67 2.04 -18.65
C TYR A 21 -3.64 1.65 -19.73
N ALA A 22 -3.84 0.53 -20.43
CA ALA A 22 -2.99 0.13 -21.56
C ALA A 22 -3.11 1.09 -22.76
N LYS A 23 -4.20 1.86 -22.85
CA LYS A 23 -4.40 2.85 -23.93
C LYS A 23 -3.28 3.90 -24.01
N SER A 24 -2.65 4.25 -22.90
CA SER A 24 -1.52 5.17 -22.87
C SER A 24 -0.25 4.61 -23.54
N TYR A 25 -0.19 3.31 -23.73
CA TYR A 25 0.98 2.57 -24.24
C TYR A 25 0.68 1.80 -25.53
N LYS A 26 -0.21 2.32 -26.38
CA LYS A 26 -0.76 1.66 -27.58
C LYS A 26 0.30 1.02 -28.47
N LEU A 27 1.36 1.77 -28.82
CA LEU A 27 2.39 1.28 -29.76
C LEU A 27 3.06 -0.01 -29.22
N ARG A 28 3.49 0.01 -27.97
CA ARG A 28 4.18 -1.13 -27.36
C ARG A 28 3.24 -2.30 -27.09
N PHE A 29 1.98 -2.00 -26.76
CA PHE A 29 0.92 -3.01 -26.68
C PHE A 29 0.71 -3.69 -28.04
N PHE A 30 0.67 -2.92 -29.14
CA PHE A 30 0.55 -3.46 -30.50
C PHE A 30 1.76 -4.31 -30.90
N ILE A 31 2.98 -3.92 -30.54
CA ILE A 31 4.18 -4.73 -30.81
C ILE A 31 4.06 -6.09 -30.07
N ALA A 32 3.67 -6.09 -28.80
CA ALA A 32 3.45 -7.32 -28.04
C ALA A 32 2.35 -8.18 -28.67
N ALA A 33 1.22 -7.59 -29.08
CA ALA A 33 0.11 -8.29 -29.72
C ALA A 33 0.49 -8.90 -31.07
N ILE A 34 1.14 -8.13 -31.94
CA ILE A 34 1.61 -8.61 -33.24
C ILE A 34 2.65 -9.73 -33.06
N SER A 35 3.62 -9.53 -32.15
CA SER A 35 4.61 -10.56 -31.83
C SER A 35 3.97 -11.86 -31.36
N THR A 36 2.90 -11.77 -30.53
CA THR A 36 2.15 -12.93 -30.04
C THR A 36 1.44 -13.66 -31.17
N ILE A 37 0.74 -12.92 -32.05
CA ILE A 37 0.00 -13.48 -33.19
C ILE A 37 0.98 -14.16 -34.14
N THR A 38 2.04 -13.46 -34.54
CA THR A 38 3.07 -14.01 -35.43
C THR A 38 3.76 -15.23 -34.83
N LEU A 39 4.07 -15.18 -33.52
CA LEU A 39 4.67 -16.30 -32.78
C LEU A 39 3.74 -17.53 -32.81
N ALA A 40 2.41 -17.35 -32.68
CA ALA A 40 1.48 -18.46 -32.73
C ALA A 40 1.51 -19.18 -34.10
N PHE A 41 1.57 -18.43 -35.18
CA PHE A 41 1.69 -18.99 -36.54
C PHE A 41 3.05 -19.66 -36.77
N VAL A 42 4.16 -18.98 -36.45
CA VAL A 42 5.51 -19.49 -36.65
C VAL A 42 5.72 -20.77 -35.83
N SER A 43 5.24 -20.82 -34.58
CA SER A 43 5.32 -22.01 -33.74
C SER A 43 4.53 -23.21 -34.29
N ALA A 44 3.41 -22.98 -35.00
CA ALA A 44 2.63 -24.06 -35.61
C ALA A 44 3.27 -24.59 -36.92
N VAL A 45 4.09 -23.77 -37.61
CA VAL A 45 4.83 -24.19 -38.80
C VAL A 45 5.99 -25.12 -38.46
N ASN A 46 6.63 -24.95 -37.32
CA ASN A 46 7.78 -25.79 -36.91
C ASN A 46 7.49 -27.31 -36.93
N PRO A 47 6.42 -27.84 -36.29
CA PRO A 47 6.07 -29.27 -36.41
C PRO A 47 5.80 -29.72 -37.85
N TYR A 48 5.19 -28.88 -38.67
CA TYR A 48 4.93 -29.18 -40.06
C TYR A 48 6.21 -29.37 -40.86
N ILE A 49 7.15 -28.43 -40.77
CA ILE A 49 8.46 -28.54 -41.48
C ILE A 49 9.27 -29.74 -40.98
N VAL A 50 9.23 -30.06 -39.65
CA VAL A 50 9.85 -31.28 -39.14
C VAL A 50 9.25 -32.52 -39.80
N GLY A 51 7.91 -32.55 -39.98
CA GLY A 51 7.25 -33.63 -40.70
C GLY A 51 7.71 -33.75 -42.15
N GLU A 52 7.75 -32.67 -42.91
CA GLU A 52 8.23 -32.67 -44.29
C GLU A 52 9.69 -33.08 -44.41
N THR A 53 10.55 -32.61 -43.46
CA THR A 53 11.97 -33.04 -43.40
C THR A 53 12.11 -34.56 -43.28
N VAL A 54 11.28 -35.17 -42.42
CA VAL A 54 11.30 -36.64 -42.23
C VAL A 54 10.78 -37.35 -43.49
N ASN A 55 9.72 -36.85 -44.10
CA ASN A 55 9.14 -37.44 -45.32
C ASN A 55 10.15 -37.45 -46.48
N ASP A 56 10.79 -36.31 -46.74
CA ASP A 56 11.79 -36.21 -47.83
C ASP A 56 13.00 -37.07 -47.57
N PHE A 57 13.51 -37.11 -46.32
CA PHE A 57 14.67 -37.91 -45.97
C PHE A 57 14.38 -39.43 -46.08
N VAL A 58 13.17 -39.89 -45.62
CA VAL A 58 12.78 -41.29 -45.70
C VAL A 58 12.57 -41.73 -47.16
N ASN A 59 12.00 -40.87 -48.00
CA ASN A 59 11.64 -41.21 -49.38
C ASN A 59 12.85 -41.08 -50.33
N ASN A 60 13.70 -40.06 -50.19
CA ASN A 60 14.69 -39.71 -51.18
C ASN A 60 16.12 -39.91 -50.70
N GLN A 61 16.38 -40.05 -49.39
CA GLN A 61 17.72 -40.12 -48.76
C GLN A 61 18.68 -38.97 -49.18
N ASP A 62 18.08 -37.83 -49.55
CA ASP A 62 18.78 -36.65 -50.08
C ASP A 62 19.37 -35.81 -48.94
N VAL A 63 20.68 -35.86 -48.80
CA VAL A 63 21.39 -35.12 -47.75
C VAL A 63 21.38 -33.60 -48.02
N GLU A 64 21.40 -33.15 -49.28
CA GLU A 64 21.38 -31.72 -49.60
C GLU A 64 20.05 -31.09 -49.19
N LYS A 65 18.94 -31.78 -49.49
CA LYS A 65 17.63 -31.34 -49.05
C LYS A 65 17.47 -31.39 -47.53
N LEU A 66 18.05 -32.38 -46.86
CA LEU A 66 18.06 -32.44 -45.40
C LEU A 66 18.76 -31.21 -44.80
N ILE A 67 19.90 -30.82 -45.32
CA ILE A 67 20.63 -29.62 -44.90
C ILE A 67 19.79 -28.37 -45.14
N TYR A 68 19.10 -28.27 -46.28
CA TYR A 68 18.21 -27.14 -46.57
C TYR A 68 17.04 -27.03 -45.56
N TYR A 69 16.37 -28.13 -45.22
CA TYR A 69 15.33 -28.14 -44.21
C TYR A 69 15.84 -27.81 -42.80
N ILE A 70 17.04 -28.26 -42.44
CA ILE A 70 17.68 -27.89 -41.18
C ILE A 70 17.93 -26.40 -41.12
N GLN A 71 18.39 -25.76 -42.20
CA GLN A 71 18.57 -24.31 -42.27
C GLN A 71 17.25 -23.56 -42.09
N ILE A 72 16.16 -24.05 -42.71
CA ILE A 72 14.81 -23.47 -42.53
C ILE A 72 14.40 -23.62 -41.05
N LEU A 73 14.54 -24.80 -40.47
CA LEU A 73 14.19 -25.02 -39.04
C LEU A 73 14.97 -24.12 -38.11
N LEU A 74 16.27 -23.95 -38.33
CA LEU A 74 17.10 -23.02 -37.54
C LEU A 74 16.63 -21.59 -37.69
N THR A 75 16.23 -21.17 -38.90
CA THR A 75 15.70 -19.84 -39.15
C THR A 75 14.35 -19.63 -38.45
N ILE A 76 13.47 -20.64 -38.48
CA ILE A 76 12.18 -20.60 -37.78
C ILE A 76 12.39 -20.51 -36.26
N VAL A 77 13.26 -21.35 -35.70
CA VAL A 77 13.57 -21.33 -34.26
C VAL A 77 14.18 -19.98 -33.86
N PHE A 78 15.07 -19.42 -34.67
CA PHE A 78 15.63 -18.09 -34.40
C PHE A 78 14.56 -17.00 -34.44
N ALA A 79 13.64 -17.06 -35.42
CA ALA A 79 12.49 -16.17 -35.49
C ALA A 79 11.55 -16.33 -34.29
N GLU A 80 11.27 -17.58 -33.84
CA GLU A 80 10.50 -17.85 -32.62
C GLU A 80 11.13 -17.22 -31.39
N VAL A 81 12.45 -17.36 -31.21
CA VAL A 81 13.17 -16.78 -30.07
C VAL A 81 13.08 -15.26 -30.07
N ILE A 82 13.25 -14.61 -31.23
CA ILE A 82 13.12 -13.14 -31.34
C ILE A 82 11.69 -12.70 -31.04
N LEU A 83 10.70 -13.36 -31.63
CA LEU A 83 9.29 -13.02 -31.40
C LEU A 83 8.87 -13.24 -29.95
N GLN A 84 9.35 -14.32 -29.32
CA GLN A 84 9.12 -14.59 -27.91
C GLN A 84 9.78 -13.55 -27.01
N PHE A 85 11.02 -13.15 -27.34
CA PHE A 85 11.70 -12.07 -26.63
C PHE A 85 10.92 -10.75 -26.74
N LEU A 86 10.51 -10.34 -27.93
CA LEU A 86 9.75 -9.13 -28.16
C LEU A 86 8.42 -9.17 -27.38
N PHE A 87 7.70 -10.28 -27.45
CA PHE A 87 6.45 -10.48 -26.72
C PHE A 87 6.66 -10.34 -25.21
N ILE A 88 7.57 -11.12 -24.62
CA ILE A 88 7.82 -11.10 -23.17
C ILE A 88 8.29 -9.72 -22.72
N TYR A 89 9.24 -9.12 -23.45
CA TYR A 89 9.79 -7.81 -23.11
C TYR A 89 8.72 -6.72 -23.12
N TYR A 90 7.98 -6.59 -24.22
CA TYR A 90 6.97 -5.52 -24.33
C TYR A 90 5.73 -5.77 -23.48
N ALA A 91 5.29 -7.02 -23.29
CA ALA A 91 4.20 -7.34 -22.38
C ALA A 91 4.53 -6.94 -20.93
N ASN A 92 5.73 -7.30 -20.46
CA ASN A 92 6.20 -6.90 -19.12
C ASN A 92 6.43 -5.39 -19.03
N TRP A 93 7.01 -4.78 -20.07
CA TRP A 93 7.23 -3.34 -20.11
C TRP A 93 5.92 -2.56 -19.96
N VAL A 94 4.89 -2.94 -20.71
CA VAL A 94 3.55 -2.32 -20.62
C VAL A 94 2.96 -2.53 -19.23
N GLY A 95 3.02 -3.76 -18.71
CA GLY A 95 2.55 -4.08 -17.37
C GLY A 95 3.19 -3.19 -16.30
N GLN A 96 4.50 -3.08 -16.27
CA GLN A 96 5.23 -2.28 -15.28
C GLN A 96 4.94 -0.77 -15.39
N HIS A 97 4.73 -0.24 -16.59
CA HIS A 97 4.37 1.18 -16.76
C HIS A 97 2.95 1.48 -16.30
N ILE A 98 1.99 0.60 -16.57
CA ILE A 98 0.63 0.71 -16.04
C ILE A 98 0.66 0.75 -14.51
N ILE A 99 1.45 -0.11 -13.90
CA ILE A 99 1.59 -0.20 -12.45
C ILE A 99 2.20 1.05 -11.86
N ARG A 100 3.28 1.55 -12.46
CA ARG A 100 3.88 2.83 -12.07
C ARG A 100 2.82 3.94 -12.03
N ASP A 101 2.00 4.04 -13.06
CA ASP A 101 0.99 5.10 -13.17
C ASP A 101 -0.14 4.92 -12.15
N ILE A 102 -0.62 3.68 -11.94
CA ILE A 102 -1.63 3.38 -10.92
C ILE A 102 -1.07 3.66 -9.52
N ARG A 103 0.17 3.22 -9.23
CA ARG A 103 0.83 3.45 -7.93
C ARG A 103 0.97 4.94 -7.62
N ALA A 104 1.45 5.72 -8.58
CA ALA A 104 1.57 7.16 -8.44
C ALA A 104 0.21 7.83 -8.18
N LYS A 105 -0.84 7.40 -8.88
CA LYS A 105 -2.19 7.93 -8.70
C LYS A 105 -2.77 7.59 -7.33
N VAL A 106 -2.64 6.34 -6.89
CA VAL A 106 -3.09 5.90 -5.55
C VAL A 106 -2.39 6.69 -4.46
N PHE A 107 -1.06 6.80 -4.54
CA PHE A 107 -0.27 7.51 -3.53
C PHE A 107 -0.62 8.99 -3.46
N ARG A 108 -0.80 9.65 -4.62
CA ARG A 108 -1.25 11.05 -4.69
C ARG A 108 -2.62 11.24 -4.05
N ASN A 109 -3.58 10.33 -4.26
CA ASN A 109 -4.90 10.41 -3.63
C ASN A 109 -4.79 10.24 -2.11
N ILE A 110 -4.02 9.26 -1.64
CA ILE A 110 -3.81 9.03 -0.20
C ILE A 110 -3.25 10.29 0.47
N GLN A 111 -2.29 10.98 -0.14
CA GLN A 111 -1.71 12.21 0.41
C GLN A 111 -2.72 13.37 0.54
N ARG A 112 -3.79 13.35 -0.24
CA ARG A 112 -4.84 14.40 -0.26
C ARG A 112 -6.04 14.07 0.62
N PHE A 113 -6.12 12.86 1.18
CA PHE A 113 -7.24 12.48 2.03
C PHE A 113 -7.27 13.29 3.33
N LYS A 114 -8.48 13.62 3.78
CA LYS A 114 -8.68 14.24 5.10
C LYS A 114 -8.38 13.26 6.23
N MET A 115 -8.04 13.77 7.41
CA MET A 115 -7.61 12.95 8.56
C MET A 115 -8.67 11.93 8.98
N SER A 116 -9.96 12.25 8.89
CA SER A 116 -11.06 11.32 9.21
C SER A 116 -11.03 10.01 8.42
N TYR A 117 -10.37 9.96 7.25
CA TYR A 117 -10.16 8.73 6.51
C TYR A 117 -9.13 7.82 7.20
N PHE A 118 -8.08 8.42 7.76
CA PHE A 118 -7.02 7.68 8.46
C PHE A 118 -7.48 7.17 9.84
N ASP A 119 -8.45 7.82 10.48
CA ASP A 119 -9.04 7.34 11.73
C ASP A 119 -9.80 6.04 11.54
N THR A 120 -10.43 5.87 10.37
CA THR A 120 -11.25 4.69 10.05
C THR A 120 -10.50 3.61 9.26
N THR A 121 -9.35 3.96 8.69
CA THR A 121 -8.56 3.07 7.81
C THR A 121 -7.16 2.88 8.36
N SER A 122 -6.80 1.66 8.72
CA SER A 122 -5.46 1.35 9.23
C SER A 122 -4.37 1.62 8.18
N VAL A 123 -3.25 2.20 8.62
CA VAL A 123 -2.08 2.50 7.76
C VAL A 123 -1.56 1.24 7.07
N GLY A 124 -1.50 0.10 7.76
CA GLY A 124 -1.06 -1.18 7.19
C GLY A 124 -1.93 -1.62 6.00
N ARG A 125 -3.25 -1.34 6.03
CA ARG A 125 -4.15 -1.60 4.90
C ARG A 125 -3.78 -0.75 3.70
N LEU A 126 -3.49 0.53 3.89
CA LEU A 126 -3.09 1.44 2.80
C LEU A 126 -1.76 1.03 2.20
N VAL A 127 -0.78 0.67 3.03
CA VAL A 127 0.51 0.13 2.57
C VAL A 127 0.29 -1.10 1.70
N THR A 128 -0.56 -2.05 2.13
CA THR A 128 -0.90 -3.24 1.33
C THR A 128 -1.51 -2.85 -0.03
N ARG A 129 -2.38 -1.81 -0.10
CA ARG A 129 -2.96 -1.34 -1.36
C ARG A 129 -1.90 -0.77 -2.31
N VAL A 130 -0.95 0.03 -1.78
CA VAL A 130 0.09 0.71 -2.60
C VAL A 130 1.20 -0.26 -3.04
N VAL A 131 1.49 -1.30 -2.25
CA VAL A 131 2.59 -2.23 -2.52
C VAL A 131 2.07 -3.55 -3.07
N SER A 132 1.44 -4.38 -2.22
CA SER A 132 1.14 -5.78 -2.56
C SER A 132 -0.02 -5.93 -3.55
N ASP A 133 -1.12 -5.17 -3.39
CA ASP A 133 -2.25 -5.27 -4.32
C ASP A 133 -1.86 -4.76 -5.72
N ILE A 134 -1.04 -3.72 -5.81
CA ILE A 134 -0.52 -3.22 -7.09
C ILE A 134 0.42 -4.24 -7.74
N GLU A 135 1.27 -4.94 -6.98
CA GLU A 135 2.11 -6.01 -7.51
C GLU A 135 1.27 -7.19 -8.03
N THR A 136 0.18 -7.51 -7.36
CA THR A 136 -0.79 -8.52 -7.85
C THR A 136 -1.43 -8.08 -9.17
N ILE A 137 -1.71 -6.79 -9.35
CA ILE A 137 -2.16 -6.24 -10.64
C ILE A 137 -1.05 -6.36 -11.71
N ALA A 138 0.25 -6.27 -11.34
CA ALA A 138 1.35 -6.56 -12.27
C ALA A 138 1.22 -7.95 -12.87
N ASN A 139 1.11 -8.93 -11.97
CA ASN A 139 1.02 -10.34 -12.36
C ASN A 139 -0.24 -10.62 -13.19
N PHE A 140 -1.35 -9.91 -12.96
CA PHE A 140 -2.54 -9.96 -13.79
C PHE A 140 -2.24 -9.63 -15.26
N PHE A 141 -1.47 -8.57 -15.53
CA PHE A 141 -1.10 -8.22 -16.91
C PHE A 141 -0.09 -9.20 -17.48
N THR A 142 1.04 -9.41 -16.78
CA THR A 142 2.21 -10.11 -17.32
C THR A 142 2.00 -11.62 -17.43
N GLN A 143 1.48 -12.25 -16.40
CA GLN A 143 1.29 -13.70 -16.34
C GLN A 143 -0.18 -14.13 -16.59
N GLY A 144 -1.13 -13.22 -16.36
CA GLY A 144 -2.55 -13.45 -16.61
C GLY A 144 -2.93 -13.18 -18.06
N VAL A 145 -3.27 -11.95 -18.37
CA VAL A 145 -3.90 -11.58 -19.65
C VAL A 145 -3.03 -11.93 -20.86
N PHE A 146 -1.79 -11.44 -20.90
CA PHE A 146 -0.94 -11.62 -22.09
C PHE A 146 -0.59 -13.09 -22.34
N MET A 147 -0.28 -13.86 -21.31
CA MET A 147 0.04 -15.28 -21.48
C MET A 147 -1.17 -16.12 -21.85
N ILE A 148 -2.34 -15.87 -21.24
CA ILE A 148 -3.55 -16.63 -21.58
C ILE A 148 -3.96 -16.35 -23.03
N VAL A 149 -3.92 -15.08 -23.46
CA VAL A 149 -4.23 -14.73 -24.85
C VAL A 149 -3.25 -15.42 -25.81
N SER A 150 -1.96 -15.40 -25.49
CA SER A 150 -0.91 -16.08 -26.27
C SER A 150 -1.18 -17.58 -26.38
N ASP A 151 -1.48 -18.25 -25.27
CA ASP A 151 -1.73 -19.69 -25.27
C ASP A 151 -2.99 -20.07 -26.05
N ILE A 152 -4.09 -19.30 -25.86
CA ILE A 152 -5.34 -19.54 -26.61
C ILE A 152 -5.10 -19.35 -28.12
N LEU A 153 -4.39 -18.29 -28.53
CA LEU A 153 -4.05 -18.07 -29.94
C LEU A 153 -3.22 -19.22 -30.50
N LYS A 154 -2.17 -19.66 -29.80
CA LYS A 154 -1.34 -20.81 -30.21
C LYS A 154 -2.19 -22.08 -30.37
N MET A 155 -3.06 -22.37 -29.39
CA MET A 155 -3.93 -23.53 -29.45
C MET A 155 -4.88 -23.47 -30.66
N LEU A 156 -5.51 -22.31 -30.92
CA LEU A 156 -6.40 -22.13 -32.05
C LEU A 156 -5.66 -22.33 -33.39
N VAL A 157 -4.48 -21.72 -33.55
CA VAL A 157 -3.69 -21.87 -34.77
C VAL A 157 -3.27 -23.34 -34.96
N VAL A 158 -2.79 -24.00 -33.93
CA VAL A 158 -2.40 -25.43 -34.00
C VAL A 158 -3.57 -26.29 -34.37
N ILE A 159 -4.74 -26.08 -33.79
CA ILE A 159 -5.98 -26.83 -34.14
C ILE A 159 -6.32 -26.61 -35.62
N VAL A 160 -6.30 -25.36 -36.10
CA VAL A 160 -6.60 -25.09 -37.52
C VAL A 160 -5.61 -25.79 -38.45
N VAL A 161 -4.31 -25.76 -38.12
CA VAL A 161 -3.26 -26.43 -38.93
C VAL A 161 -3.46 -27.95 -38.91
N MET A 162 -3.80 -28.55 -37.74
CA MET A 162 -4.09 -29.98 -37.65
C MET A 162 -5.26 -30.37 -38.54
N PHE A 163 -6.37 -29.62 -38.55
CA PHE A 163 -7.50 -29.87 -39.42
C PHE A 163 -7.15 -29.70 -40.92
N ALA A 164 -6.33 -28.69 -41.24
CA ALA A 164 -5.89 -28.48 -42.62
C ALA A 164 -4.98 -29.58 -43.13
N MET A 165 -4.15 -30.19 -42.26
CA MET A 165 -3.27 -31.31 -42.64
C MET A 165 -4.04 -32.63 -42.81
N ASN A 166 -4.79 -33.04 -41.81
CA ASN A 166 -5.61 -34.27 -41.85
C ASN A 166 -6.71 -34.17 -40.80
N TRP A 167 -7.96 -33.93 -41.25
CA TRP A 167 -9.10 -33.74 -40.35
C TRP A 167 -9.45 -34.99 -39.54
N ARG A 168 -9.23 -36.19 -40.08
CA ARG A 168 -9.54 -37.46 -39.38
C ARG A 168 -8.55 -37.67 -38.21
N LEU A 169 -7.27 -37.45 -38.46
CA LEU A 169 -6.22 -37.58 -37.45
C LEU A 169 -6.37 -36.49 -36.40
N ALA A 170 -6.79 -35.27 -36.81
CA ALA A 170 -7.09 -34.17 -35.89
C ALA A 170 -8.22 -34.52 -34.92
N LEU A 171 -9.32 -35.13 -35.40
CA LEU A 171 -10.41 -35.58 -34.54
C LEU A 171 -9.96 -36.66 -33.54
N VAL A 172 -9.11 -37.59 -33.96
CA VAL A 172 -8.56 -38.61 -33.06
C VAL A 172 -7.69 -37.95 -31.98
N ALA A 173 -6.80 -37.04 -32.35
CA ALA A 173 -5.95 -36.31 -31.41
C ALA A 173 -6.77 -35.48 -30.40
N LEU A 174 -7.83 -34.81 -30.87
CA LEU A 174 -8.68 -33.95 -30.07
C LEU A 174 -9.73 -34.72 -29.23
N SER A 175 -10.01 -36.00 -29.54
CA SER A 175 -10.99 -36.81 -28.80
C SER A 175 -10.65 -36.96 -27.31
N VAL A 176 -9.38 -36.83 -26.95
CA VAL A 176 -8.89 -36.94 -25.57
C VAL A 176 -9.00 -35.63 -24.80
N LEU A 177 -9.15 -34.48 -25.50
CA LEU A 177 -9.25 -33.16 -24.88
C LEU A 177 -10.40 -33.02 -23.85
N PRO A 178 -11.63 -33.49 -24.12
CA PRO A 178 -12.71 -33.42 -23.14
C PRO A 178 -12.37 -34.10 -21.82
N ILE A 179 -11.65 -35.22 -21.86
CA ILE A 179 -11.21 -35.96 -20.66
C ILE A 179 -10.22 -35.12 -19.87
N LEU A 180 -9.24 -34.51 -20.53
CA LEU A 180 -8.27 -33.64 -19.87
C LEU A 180 -8.92 -32.38 -19.27
N VAL A 181 -9.87 -31.76 -20.00
CA VAL A 181 -10.62 -30.60 -19.50
C VAL A 181 -11.42 -30.96 -18.26
N TYR A 182 -12.09 -32.14 -18.29
CA TYR A 182 -12.84 -32.64 -17.13
C TYR A 182 -11.92 -32.90 -15.93
N ALA A 183 -10.79 -33.59 -16.12
CA ALA A 183 -9.80 -33.86 -15.09
C ALA A 183 -9.26 -32.54 -14.50
N THR A 184 -8.95 -31.57 -15.35
CA THR A 184 -8.50 -30.23 -14.93
C THR A 184 -9.57 -29.52 -14.10
N LYS A 185 -10.84 -29.58 -14.47
CA LYS A 185 -11.96 -28.99 -13.72
C LYS A 185 -12.10 -29.61 -12.31
N VAL A 186 -12.03 -30.93 -12.22
CA VAL A 186 -12.09 -31.67 -10.94
C VAL A 186 -10.92 -31.25 -10.05
N PHE A 187 -9.71 -31.23 -10.61
CA PHE A 187 -8.52 -30.77 -9.92
C PHE A 187 -8.64 -29.32 -9.42
N GLN A 188 -9.13 -28.39 -10.26
CA GLN A 188 -9.31 -26.99 -9.89
C GLN A 188 -10.22 -26.80 -8.68
N VAL A 189 -11.33 -27.55 -8.61
CA VAL A 189 -12.25 -27.50 -7.47
C VAL A 189 -11.56 -28.00 -6.19
N ALA A 190 -10.87 -29.12 -6.27
CA ALA A 190 -10.17 -29.72 -5.13
C ALA A 190 -9.03 -28.84 -4.62
N ILE A 191 -8.19 -28.34 -5.52
CA ILE A 191 -7.02 -27.52 -5.16
C ILE A 191 -7.42 -26.16 -4.59
N LYS A 192 -8.53 -25.57 -5.04
CA LYS A 192 -9.05 -24.30 -4.49
C LYS A 192 -9.39 -24.42 -3.01
N ALA A 193 -9.98 -25.52 -2.57
CA ALA A 193 -10.30 -25.77 -1.17
C ALA A 193 -9.02 -25.90 -0.33
N THR A 194 -8.04 -26.68 -0.81
CA THR A 194 -6.77 -26.85 -0.07
C THR A 194 -5.94 -25.56 -0.01
N PHE A 195 -5.93 -24.74 -1.05
CA PHE A 195 -5.29 -23.42 -0.98
C PHE A 195 -5.94 -22.50 0.05
N GLN A 196 -7.26 -22.60 0.25
CA GLN A 196 -7.92 -21.84 1.32
C GLN A 196 -7.48 -22.35 2.70
N ASP A 197 -7.37 -23.67 2.90
CA ASP A 197 -6.85 -24.28 4.13
C ASP A 197 -5.42 -23.78 4.41
N VAL A 198 -4.54 -23.82 3.40
CA VAL A 198 -3.16 -23.32 3.53
C VAL A 198 -3.11 -21.85 3.89
N ARG A 199 -3.93 -21.01 3.26
CA ARG A 199 -3.99 -19.56 3.58
C ARG A 199 -4.44 -19.31 5.01
N ASN A 200 -5.41 -20.06 5.50
CA ASN A 200 -5.90 -19.94 6.87
C ASN A 200 -4.78 -20.31 7.87
N GLU A 201 -4.06 -21.41 7.61
CA GLU A 201 -2.97 -21.83 8.49
C GLU A 201 -1.75 -20.88 8.42
N ILE A 202 -1.45 -20.29 7.26
CA ILE A 202 -0.44 -19.23 7.15
C ILE A 202 -0.85 -17.99 7.95
N ALA A 203 -2.14 -17.60 7.90
CA ALA A 203 -2.64 -16.47 8.68
C ALA A 203 -2.51 -16.73 10.19
N ASN A 204 -2.87 -17.94 10.65
CA ASN A 204 -2.72 -18.37 12.03
C ASN A 204 -1.25 -18.34 12.48
N LEU A 205 -0.35 -18.87 11.64
CA LEU A 205 1.09 -18.89 11.91
C LEU A 205 1.67 -17.48 12.02
N ASN A 206 1.33 -16.62 11.05
CA ASN A 206 1.81 -15.23 11.03
C ASN A 206 1.29 -14.45 12.25
N GLY A 207 0.00 -14.59 12.59
CA GLY A 207 -0.58 -13.96 13.77
C GLY A 207 0.12 -14.41 15.07
N PHE A 208 0.34 -15.71 15.23
CA PHE A 208 1.05 -16.27 16.37
C PHE A 208 2.48 -15.73 16.48
N VAL A 209 3.26 -15.80 15.39
CA VAL A 209 4.65 -15.33 15.37
C VAL A 209 4.74 -13.84 15.66
N GLN A 210 3.89 -13.03 15.00
CA GLN A 210 3.88 -11.58 15.22
C GLN A 210 3.58 -11.23 16.69
N GLU A 211 2.57 -11.86 17.29
CA GLU A 211 2.20 -11.61 18.68
C GLU A 211 3.34 -11.99 19.64
N ARG A 212 3.95 -13.19 19.45
CA ARG A 212 5.02 -13.68 20.34
C ARG A 212 6.32 -12.90 20.18
N VAL A 213 6.70 -12.51 18.95
CA VAL A 213 7.89 -11.68 18.72
C VAL A 213 7.70 -10.27 19.30
N THR A 214 6.50 -9.69 19.17
CA THR A 214 6.19 -8.39 19.78
C THR A 214 6.20 -8.49 21.31
N GLY A 215 5.68 -9.58 21.86
CA GLY A 215 5.64 -9.86 23.31
C GLY A 215 6.86 -10.57 23.86
N MET A 216 7.98 -10.67 23.11
CA MET A 216 9.15 -11.48 23.50
C MET A 216 9.67 -11.17 24.89
N LYS A 217 9.74 -9.90 25.28
CA LYS A 217 10.17 -9.47 26.61
C LYS A 217 9.32 -10.09 27.72
N ILE A 218 8.00 -10.20 27.51
CA ILE A 218 7.07 -10.81 28.47
C ILE A 218 7.30 -12.32 28.53
N LEU A 219 7.47 -12.97 27.37
CA LEU A 219 7.71 -14.43 27.34
C LEU A 219 8.97 -14.81 28.10
N GLN A 220 10.07 -14.08 27.90
CA GLN A 220 11.33 -14.31 28.57
C GLN A 220 11.23 -13.98 30.06
N LEU A 221 10.56 -12.86 30.42
CA LEU A 221 10.39 -12.48 31.84
C LEU A 221 9.65 -13.54 32.66
N PHE A 222 8.67 -14.22 32.03
CA PHE A 222 7.87 -15.27 32.68
C PHE A 222 8.31 -16.70 32.34
N THR A 223 9.45 -16.86 31.65
CA THR A 223 10.05 -18.17 31.30
C THR A 223 9.06 -19.10 30.59
N ARG A 224 8.34 -18.57 29.58
CA ARG A 224 7.29 -19.29 28.85
C ARG A 224 7.75 -19.84 27.49
N GLU A 225 9.02 -19.77 27.15
CA GLU A 225 9.57 -20.12 25.82
C GLU A 225 9.23 -21.56 25.43
N ASN A 226 9.36 -22.51 26.36
CA ASN A 226 9.10 -23.93 26.08
C ASN A 226 7.63 -24.19 25.75
N ILE A 227 6.70 -23.53 26.45
CA ILE A 227 5.26 -23.67 26.22
C ILE A 227 4.90 -23.08 24.86
N GLU A 228 5.38 -21.88 24.56
CA GLU A 228 5.10 -21.23 23.30
C GLU A 228 5.75 -21.96 22.11
N TYR A 229 6.90 -22.61 22.35
CA TYR A 229 7.51 -23.46 21.32
C TYR A 229 6.65 -24.71 21.02
N GLN A 230 6.00 -25.32 22.02
CA GLN A 230 5.06 -26.42 21.74
C GLN A 230 3.81 -25.94 21.00
N ASN A 231 3.24 -24.80 21.38
CA ASN A 231 2.13 -24.17 20.67
C ASN A 231 2.50 -23.88 19.21
N PHE A 232 3.70 -23.33 18.98
CA PHE A 232 4.23 -23.11 17.63
C PHE A 232 4.32 -24.41 16.82
N LYS A 233 4.83 -25.49 17.44
CA LYS A 233 4.92 -26.80 16.77
C LYS A 233 3.56 -27.31 16.31
N GLU A 234 2.52 -27.14 17.13
CA GLU A 234 1.16 -27.56 16.76
C GLU A 234 0.63 -26.79 15.56
N ILE A 235 0.75 -25.45 15.56
CA ILE A 235 0.32 -24.59 14.45
C ILE A 235 1.12 -24.93 13.20
N ASN A 236 2.45 -25.06 13.31
CA ASN A 236 3.31 -25.42 12.19
C ASN A 236 2.98 -26.82 11.63
N ASN A 237 2.58 -27.77 12.47
CA ASN A 237 2.15 -29.09 12.01
C ASN A 237 0.81 -29.04 11.24
N LYS A 238 -0.14 -28.18 11.66
CA LYS A 238 -1.38 -27.94 10.90
C LYS A 238 -1.06 -27.34 9.52
N HIS A 239 -0.19 -26.33 9.47
CA HIS A 239 0.29 -25.72 8.23
C HIS A 239 0.96 -26.77 7.32
N LYS A 240 1.88 -27.59 7.86
CA LYS A 240 2.50 -28.70 7.13
C LYS A 240 1.44 -29.66 6.54
N LYS A 241 0.45 -30.08 7.34
CA LYS A 241 -0.61 -31.00 6.87
C LYS A 241 -1.42 -30.40 5.73
N ALA A 242 -1.78 -29.12 5.81
CA ALA A 242 -2.47 -28.41 4.73
C ALA A 242 -1.64 -28.37 3.43
N HIS A 243 -0.34 -28.07 3.54
CA HIS A 243 0.57 -28.11 2.39
C HIS A 243 0.74 -29.50 1.79
N VAL A 244 0.93 -30.54 2.62
CA VAL A 244 1.06 -31.93 2.14
C VAL A 244 -0.21 -32.35 1.39
N LYS A 245 -1.40 -31.96 1.86
CA LYS A 245 -2.67 -32.20 1.16
C LYS A 245 -2.69 -31.53 -0.22
N THR A 246 -2.15 -30.31 -0.33
CA THR A 246 -2.01 -29.63 -1.63
C THR A 246 -1.06 -30.38 -2.56
N VAL A 247 0.12 -30.77 -2.07
CA VAL A 247 1.09 -31.57 -2.83
C VAL A 247 0.47 -32.89 -3.30
N TRP A 248 -0.34 -33.56 -2.47
CA TRP A 248 -1.05 -34.78 -2.82
C TRP A 248 -1.94 -34.61 -4.07
N TYR A 249 -2.74 -33.55 -4.13
CA TYR A 249 -3.56 -33.28 -5.32
C TYR A 249 -2.72 -33.03 -6.58
N TYR A 250 -1.62 -32.29 -6.46
CA TYR A 250 -0.69 -32.11 -7.58
C TYR A 250 -0.04 -33.44 -8.01
N SER A 251 0.36 -34.27 -7.05
CA SER A 251 0.98 -35.58 -7.31
C SER A 251 0.05 -36.56 -8.01
N ILE A 252 -1.26 -36.38 -7.90
CA ILE A 252 -2.26 -37.18 -8.65
C ILE A 252 -2.55 -36.53 -10.00
N PHE A 253 -2.73 -35.22 -10.06
CA PHE A 253 -3.18 -34.54 -11.28
C PHE A 253 -2.13 -34.60 -12.41
N PHE A 254 -0.85 -34.33 -12.10
CA PHE A 254 0.16 -34.30 -13.16
C PHE A 254 0.35 -35.67 -13.84
N PRO A 255 0.46 -36.80 -13.13
CA PRO A 255 0.48 -38.11 -13.78
C PRO A 255 -0.78 -38.43 -14.59
N ILE A 256 -1.97 -38.08 -14.09
CA ILE A 256 -3.21 -38.27 -14.84
C ILE A 256 -3.16 -37.47 -16.16
N ALA A 257 -2.78 -36.22 -16.09
CA ALA A 257 -2.65 -35.37 -17.28
C ALA A 257 -1.61 -35.91 -18.26
N GLU A 258 -0.50 -36.49 -17.77
CA GLU A 258 0.53 -37.11 -18.59
C GLU A 258 0.03 -38.43 -19.23
N ILE A 259 -0.66 -39.28 -18.48
CA ILE A 259 -1.29 -40.52 -19.02
C ILE A 259 -2.29 -40.16 -20.13
N VAL A 260 -3.16 -39.19 -19.89
CA VAL A 260 -4.16 -38.74 -20.88
C VAL A 260 -3.45 -38.21 -22.15
N SER A 261 -2.35 -37.43 -21.98
CA SER A 261 -1.55 -36.95 -23.11
C SER A 261 -0.87 -38.10 -23.85
N SER A 262 -0.37 -39.11 -23.14
CA SER A 262 0.29 -40.28 -23.73
C SER A 262 -0.71 -41.17 -24.47
N ILE A 263 -1.95 -41.29 -23.97
CA ILE A 263 -3.04 -41.97 -24.67
C ILE A 263 -3.32 -41.27 -26.02
N ALA A 264 -3.37 -39.92 -26.02
CA ALA A 264 -3.55 -39.18 -27.28
C ALA A 264 -2.43 -39.47 -28.28
N ILE A 265 -1.17 -39.49 -27.82
CA ILE A 265 -0.02 -39.84 -28.67
C ILE A 265 -0.15 -41.30 -29.17
N GLY A 266 -0.51 -42.23 -28.31
CA GLY A 266 -0.72 -43.61 -28.69
C GLY A 266 -1.81 -43.77 -29.76
N LEU A 267 -2.94 -43.06 -29.63
CA LEU A 267 -4.00 -43.02 -30.61
C LEU A 267 -3.56 -42.42 -31.95
N ILE A 268 -2.76 -41.31 -31.90
CA ILE A 268 -2.19 -40.71 -33.10
C ILE A 268 -1.26 -41.68 -33.82
N VAL A 269 -0.40 -42.41 -33.10
CA VAL A 269 0.50 -43.39 -33.69
C VAL A 269 -0.27 -44.59 -34.26
N TRP A 270 -1.23 -45.13 -33.50
CA TRP A 270 -2.02 -46.26 -33.92
C TRP A 270 -2.88 -45.95 -35.16
N TYR A 271 -3.69 -44.91 -35.09
CA TYR A 271 -4.57 -44.52 -36.19
C TYR A 271 -3.77 -43.93 -37.37
N GLY A 272 -2.75 -43.10 -37.09
CA GLY A 272 -1.86 -42.58 -38.11
C GLY A 272 -1.07 -43.66 -38.84
N GLY A 273 -0.64 -44.72 -38.14
CA GLY A 273 -0.01 -45.91 -38.75
C GLY A 273 -0.94 -46.58 -39.76
N HIS A 274 -2.21 -46.80 -39.43
CA HIS A 274 -3.21 -47.31 -40.38
C HIS A 274 -3.39 -46.37 -41.59
N GLN A 275 -3.46 -45.08 -41.37
CA GLN A 275 -3.60 -44.09 -42.44
C GLN A 275 -2.36 -43.98 -43.32
N ILE A 276 -1.14 -44.31 -42.84
CA ILE A 276 0.07 -44.42 -43.68
C ILE A 276 -0.06 -45.61 -44.63
N LEU A 277 -0.51 -46.75 -44.14
CA LEU A 277 -0.72 -47.94 -44.99
C LEU A 277 -1.77 -47.72 -46.07
N ASP A 278 -2.81 -46.93 -45.76
CA ASP A 278 -3.90 -46.55 -46.68
C ASP A 278 -3.53 -45.39 -47.62
N GLY A 279 -2.34 -44.77 -47.45
CA GLY A 279 -1.86 -43.67 -48.30
C GLY A 279 -2.51 -42.29 -47.98
N PHE A 280 -3.25 -42.16 -46.88
CA PHE A 280 -3.93 -40.92 -46.49
C PHE A 280 -3.04 -39.92 -45.67
N THR A 281 -1.91 -40.39 -45.11
CA THR A 281 -0.96 -39.59 -44.38
C THR A 281 0.45 -40.14 -44.54
N THR A 282 1.45 -39.41 -44.06
CA THR A 282 2.86 -39.76 -44.15
C THR A 282 3.45 -39.95 -42.74
N LEU A 283 4.60 -40.59 -42.64
CA LEU A 283 5.31 -40.76 -41.37
C LEU A 283 5.65 -39.40 -40.73
N GLY A 284 6.12 -38.45 -41.54
CA GLY A 284 6.35 -37.09 -41.05
C GLY A 284 5.10 -36.37 -40.62
N GLY A 285 3.96 -36.61 -41.26
CA GLY A 285 2.67 -36.11 -40.83
C GLY A 285 2.31 -36.59 -39.43
N VAL A 286 2.49 -37.87 -39.12
CA VAL A 286 2.25 -38.41 -37.77
C VAL A 286 3.17 -37.79 -36.74
N ILE A 287 4.46 -37.58 -37.07
CA ILE A 287 5.45 -36.91 -36.19
C ILE A 287 5.02 -35.45 -35.93
N ALA A 288 4.56 -34.74 -36.96
CA ALA A 288 4.02 -33.38 -36.82
C ALA A 288 2.83 -33.35 -35.86
N PHE A 289 1.88 -34.30 -36.00
CA PHE A 289 0.71 -34.41 -35.12
C PHE A 289 1.10 -34.69 -33.66
N ILE A 290 2.09 -35.54 -33.40
CA ILE A 290 2.62 -35.79 -32.04
C ILE A 290 3.10 -34.47 -31.43
N LYS A 291 3.93 -33.69 -32.14
CA LYS A 291 4.44 -32.41 -31.65
C LYS A 291 3.33 -31.37 -31.44
N MET A 292 2.38 -31.27 -32.40
CA MET A 292 1.23 -30.37 -32.28
C MET A 292 0.32 -30.75 -31.11
N SER A 293 0.11 -32.04 -30.85
CA SER A 293 -0.64 -32.52 -29.69
C SER A 293 0.01 -32.08 -28.37
N GLN A 294 1.33 -32.17 -28.24
CA GLN A 294 2.07 -31.68 -27.06
C GLN A 294 1.90 -30.17 -26.87
N MET A 295 1.86 -29.38 -27.95
CA MET A 295 1.62 -27.93 -27.90
C MET A 295 0.21 -27.57 -27.43
N LEU A 296 -0.79 -28.46 -27.61
CA LEU A 296 -2.14 -28.27 -27.11
C LEU A 296 -2.28 -28.62 -25.62
N PHE A 297 -1.66 -29.72 -25.18
CA PHE A 297 -1.85 -30.21 -23.81
C PHE A 297 -1.10 -29.40 -22.76
N ARG A 298 0.06 -28.83 -23.10
CA ARG A 298 0.89 -28.06 -22.16
C ARG A 298 0.19 -26.83 -21.59
N PRO A 299 -0.43 -25.92 -22.39
CA PRO A 299 -1.18 -24.79 -21.87
C PRO A 299 -2.38 -25.19 -21.00
N LEU A 300 -3.08 -26.27 -21.38
CA LEU A 300 -4.26 -26.75 -20.63
C LEU A 300 -3.92 -27.15 -19.21
N ARG A 301 -2.73 -27.74 -18.98
CA ARG A 301 -2.25 -28.07 -17.64
C ARG A 301 -2.00 -26.82 -16.77
N GLN A 302 -1.66 -25.68 -17.37
CA GLN A 302 -1.33 -24.44 -16.68
C GLN A 302 -2.50 -23.45 -16.56
N ILE A 303 -3.60 -23.69 -17.27
CA ILE A 303 -4.71 -22.72 -17.37
C ILE A 303 -5.35 -22.41 -16.02
N ALA A 304 -5.34 -23.37 -15.09
CA ALA A 304 -5.86 -23.22 -13.75
C ALA A 304 -5.11 -22.14 -12.96
N ASP A 305 -3.79 -22.21 -12.97
CA ASP A 305 -2.93 -21.29 -12.23
C ASP A 305 -3.00 -19.87 -12.82
N LYS A 306 -3.01 -19.78 -14.15
CA LYS A 306 -3.15 -18.49 -14.86
C LYS A 306 -4.50 -17.83 -14.60
N PHE A 307 -5.59 -18.63 -14.55
CA PHE A 307 -6.92 -18.11 -14.22
C PHE A 307 -7.00 -17.60 -12.79
N ASN A 308 -6.37 -18.28 -11.84
CA ASN A 308 -6.27 -17.81 -10.46
C ASN A 308 -5.53 -16.47 -10.37
N GLN A 309 -4.46 -16.28 -11.13
CA GLN A 309 -3.74 -14.99 -11.19
C GLN A 309 -4.62 -13.87 -11.76
N LEU A 310 -5.42 -14.14 -12.80
CA LEU A 310 -6.41 -13.20 -13.30
C LEU A 310 -7.42 -12.80 -12.22
N GLN A 311 -7.98 -13.78 -11.52
CA GLN A 311 -8.96 -13.54 -10.47
C GLN A 311 -8.38 -12.71 -9.33
N MET A 312 -7.16 -13.04 -8.88
CA MET A 312 -6.47 -12.27 -7.82
C MET A 312 -6.19 -10.84 -8.26
N GLY A 313 -5.77 -10.64 -9.52
CA GLY A 313 -5.54 -9.30 -10.07
C GLY A 313 -6.81 -8.45 -10.13
N ILE A 314 -7.96 -9.04 -10.49
CA ILE A 314 -9.25 -8.35 -10.49
C ILE A 314 -9.66 -7.93 -9.07
N VAL A 315 -9.54 -8.83 -8.08
CA VAL A 315 -9.85 -8.54 -6.67
C VAL A 315 -8.93 -7.44 -6.12
N SER A 316 -7.63 -7.50 -6.42
CA SER A 316 -6.69 -6.45 -6.04
C SER A 316 -6.99 -5.13 -6.76
N GLY A 317 -7.39 -5.19 -8.03
CA GLY A 317 -7.85 -4.04 -8.81
C GLY A 317 -9.07 -3.37 -8.19
N GLU A 318 -10.08 -4.12 -7.77
CA GLU A 318 -11.26 -3.60 -7.07
C GLU A 318 -10.87 -2.82 -5.81
N ARG A 319 -9.98 -3.39 -5.01
CA ARG A 319 -9.50 -2.75 -3.77
C ARG A 319 -8.71 -1.46 -4.04
N VAL A 320 -7.84 -1.49 -5.04
CA VAL A 320 -7.02 -0.33 -5.44
C VAL A 320 -7.91 0.78 -6.03
N PHE A 321 -8.86 0.43 -6.89
CA PHE A 321 -9.79 1.41 -7.44
C PHE A 321 -10.73 2.00 -6.40
N LYS A 322 -11.11 1.25 -5.38
CA LYS A 322 -11.86 1.79 -4.25
C LYS A 322 -11.10 2.95 -3.56
N VAL A 323 -9.78 2.83 -3.41
CA VAL A 323 -8.95 3.94 -2.88
C VAL A 323 -8.89 5.11 -3.88
N ILE A 324 -8.76 4.82 -5.19
CA ILE A 324 -8.74 5.87 -6.23
C ILE A 324 -10.06 6.64 -6.30
N ASP A 325 -11.18 5.95 -6.11
CA ASP A 325 -12.54 6.49 -6.24
C ASP A 325 -13.07 7.08 -4.92
N THR A 326 -12.32 6.93 -3.82
CA THR A 326 -12.71 7.52 -2.54
C THR A 326 -12.57 9.04 -2.61
N GLU A 327 -13.70 9.73 -2.45
CA GLU A 327 -13.79 11.19 -2.39
C GLU A 327 -13.73 11.67 -0.94
N SER A 328 -12.60 11.44 -0.28
CA SER A 328 -12.38 11.90 1.11
C SER A 328 -11.44 13.10 1.14
N PHE A 329 -11.73 14.11 0.35
CA PHE A 329 -10.97 15.35 0.28
C PHE A 329 -11.67 16.46 1.05
N ILE A 330 -10.94 17.51 1.43
CA ILE A 330 -11.53 18.74 1.93
C ILE A 330 -12.29 19.39 0.77
N LYS A 331 -13.62 19.51 0.92
CA LYS A 331 -14.51 19.87 -0.19
C LYS A 331 -14.42 21.35 -0.58
N LYS A 332 -14.23 22.24 0.40
CA LYS A 332 -14.16 23.68 0.19
C LYS A 332 -12.72 24.14 0.35
N GLU A 333 -11.99 24.33 -0.72
CA GLU A 333 -10.71 25.03 -0.72
C GLU A 333 -11.01 26.51 -0.99
N GLY A 334 -10.67 27.37 -0.01
CA GLY A 334 -10.71 28.80 -0.21
C GLY A 334 -9.59 29.26 -1.15
N SER A 335 -9.67 30.51 -1.58
CA SER A 335 -8.69 31.11 -2.51
C SER A 335 -7.90 32.28 -1.90
N ILE A 336 -8.18 32.63 -0.64
CA ILE A 336 -7.51 33.76 0.03
C ILE A 336 -6.11 33.32 0.50
N ASP A 337 -5.10 34.08 0.12
CA ASP A 337 -3.74 33.85 0.61
C ASP A 337 -3.60 34.29 2.07
N ALA A 338 -3.06 33.40 2.91
CA ALA A 338 -2.82 33.65 4.33
C ALA A 338 -1.41 34.22 4.66
N SER A 339 -0.61 34.55 3.66
CA SER A 339 0.79 35.02 3.88
C SER A 339 0.90 36.27 4.74
N THR A 340 -0.13 37.09 4.79
CA THR A 340 -0.16 38.40 5.51
C THR A 340 -0.94 38.38 6.81
N ILE A 341 -1.41 37.22 7.29
CA ILE A 341 -2.20 37.15 8.52
C ILE A 341 -1.43 37.68 9.71
N GLN A 342 -2.18 38.29 10.64
CA GLN A 342 -1.65 38.79 11.89
C GLN A 342 -1.74 37.78 13.03
N GLY A 343 -2.74 36.88 12.93
CA GLY A 343 -2.94 35.76 13.82
C GLY A 343 -3.99 35.96 14.93
N ASP A 344 -4.97 36.84 14.73
CA ASP A 344 -6.16 36.87 15.59
C ASP A 344 -7.03 35.63 15.32
N LEU A 345 -7.37 34.87 16.35
CA LEU A 345 -8.22 33.68 16.26
C LEU A 345 -9.56 33.92 16.96
N ASP A 346 -10.66 33.58 16.28
CA ASP A 346 -12.00 33.68 16.83
C ASP A 346 -12.82 32.41 16.54
N PHE A 347 -13.38 31.83 17.59
CA PHE A 347 -14.29 30.69 17.54
C PHE A 347 -15.69 31.17 17.93
N LYS A 348 -16.68 30.93 17.08
CA LYS A 348 -18.08 31.31 17.32
C LYS A 348 -18.98 30.11 17.31
N GLN A 349 -19.50 29.71 18.47
CA GLN A 349 -20.46 28.62 18.66
C GLN A 349 -20.03 27.32 17.93
N VAL A 350 -18.76 26.93 18.04
CA VAL A 350 -18.20 25.80 17.32
C VAL A 350 -18.66 24.49 17.91
N ARG A 351 -19.31 23.65 17.08
CA ARG A 351 -19.69 22.27 17.38
C ARG A 351 -18.95 21.30 16.49
N PHE A 352 -18.58 20.16 17.08
CA PHE A 352 -17.85 19.16 16.34
C PHE A 352 -18.01 17.76 16.95
N SER A 353 -18.11 16.76 16.06
CA SER A 353 -18.18 15.33 16.36
C SER A 353 -17.23 14.53 15.47
N TYR A 354 -16.40 13.64 16.03
CA TYR A 354 -15.65 12.67 15.22
C TYR A 354 -16.55 11.57 14.66
N ILE A 355 -17.56 11.17 15.47
CA ILE A 355 -18.59 10.20 15.11
C ILE A 355 -19.92 10.94 15.17
N ARG A 356 -20.69 10.86 14.10
CA ARG A 356 -21.98 11.53 13.99
C ARG A 356 -22.90 11.17 15.16
N GLY A 357 -23.33 12.16 15.92
CA GLY A 357 -24.17 12.00 17.10
C GLY A 357 -23.42 12.01 18.45
N GLU A 358 -22.09 11.99 18.44
CA GLU A 358 -21.25 12.06 19.64
C GLU A 358 -20.49 13.40 19.68
N GLU A 359 -21.17 14.47 20.13
CA GLU A 359 -20.56 15.81 20.19
C GLU A 359 -19.39 15.86 21.16
N VAL A 360 -18.21 16.22 20.62
CA VAL A 360 -16.97 16.46 21.39
C VAL A 360 -16.84 17.92 21.77
N LEU A 361 -17.19 18.85 20.87
CA LEU A 361 -17.30 20.28 21.17
C LEU A 361 -18.75 20.71 21.04
N LYS A 362 -19.25 21.39 22.07
CA LYS A 362 -20.69 21.67 22.25
C LYS A 362 -21.01 23.17 22.21
N GLY A 363 -20.60 23.85 21.14
CA GLY A 363 -20.85 25.29 20.95
C GLY A 363 -19.84 26.16 21.69
N ILE A 364 -18.55 25.87 21.55
CA ILE A 364 -17.51 26.69 22.17
C ILE A 364 -17.33 28.00 21.44
N SER A 365 -17.10 29.07 22.23
CA SER A 365 -16.74 30.40 21.74
C SER A 365 -15.50 30.86 22.51
N LEU A 366 -14.45 31.23 21.78
CA LEU A 366 -13.21 31.72 22.38
C LEU A 366 -12.52 32.70 21.43
N GLN A 367 -11.79 33.66 22.00
CA GLN A 367 -10.99 34.61 21.26
C GLN A 367 -9.55 34.62 21.76
N VAL A 368 -8.60 34.58 20.81
CA VAL A 368 -7.17 34.72 21.04
C VAL A 368 -6.65 35.88 20.22
N LYS A 369 -6.15 36.93 20.88
CA LYS A 369 -5.62 38.11 20.20
C LYS A 369 -4.21 37.89 19.68
N LYS A 370 -3.86 38.62 18.64
CA LYS A 370 -2.48 38.66 18.09
C LYS A 370 -1.45 38.75 19.20
N GLY A 371 -0.46 37.86 19.16
CA GLY A 371 0.65 37.84 20.11
C GLY A 371 0.31 37.34 21.52
N GLN A 372 -0.96 36.94 21.76
CA GLN A 372 -1.41 36.42 23.03
C GLN A 372 -1.08 34.94 23.19
N THR A 373 -0.64 34.53 24.36
CA THR A 373 -0.49 33.11 24.73
C THR A 373 -1.70 32.68 25.56
N VAL A 374 -2.48 31.72 25.02
CA VAL A 374 -3.64 31.14 25.67
C VAL A 374 -3.35 29.70 26.06
N ALA A 375 -3.47 29.41 27.36
CA ALA A 375 -3.39 28.04 27.89
C ALA A 375 -4.77 27.39 27.94
N ILE A 376 -4.92 26.19 27.36
CA ILE A 376 -6.12 25.38 27.44
C ILE A 376 -5.86 24.24 28.45
N VAL A 377 -6.65 24.19 29.52
CA VAL A 377 -6.55 23.19 30.58
C VAL A 377 -7.87 22.44 30.74
N GLY A 378 -7.85 21.24 31.30
CA GLY A 378 -9.03 20.43 31.54
C GLY A 378 -8.72 18.93 31.59
N ALA A 379 -9.67 18.12 31.98
CA ALA A 379 -9.53 16.67 32.09
C ALA A 379 -9.24 16.03 30.72
N THR A 380 -8.71 14.81 30.73
CA THR A 380 -8.58 14.00 29.51
C THR A 380 -9.95 13.78 28.89
N GLY A 381 -10.07 13.94 27.57
CA GLY A 381 -11.36 13.85 26.87
C GLY A 381 -12.22 15.13 26.88
N ALA A 382 -11.75 16.24 27.49
CA ALA A 382 -12.50 17.51 27.51
C ALA A 382 -12.58 18.21 26.14
N GLY A 383 -11.90 17.74 25.08
CA GLY A 383 -11.93 18.32 23.75
C GLY A 383 -10.74 19.23 23.39
N LYS A 384 -9.70 19.29 24.23
CA LYS A 384 -8.55 20.17 24.04
C LYS A 384 -7.83 19.97 22.72
N SER A 385 -7.41 18.73 22.39
CA SER A 385 -6.70 18.40 21.14
C SER A 385 -7.62 18.53 19.91
N THR A 386 -8.94 18.49 20.10
CA THR A 386 -9.91 18.71 19.03
C THR A 386 -9.84 20.15 18.51
N ILE A 387 -9.65 21.15 19.38
CA ILE A 387 -9.46 22.56 19.00
C ILE A 387 -8.28 22.68 18.03
N ILE A 388 -7.14 22.03 18.34
CA ILE A 388 -5.95 22.02 17.49
C ILE A 388 -6.26 21.47 16.09
N ASN A 389 -6.95 20.35 16.04
CA ASN A 389 -7.29 19.68 14.79
C ASN A 389 -8.19 20.54 13.88
N LEU A 390 -9.07 21.32 14.47
CA LEU A 390 -10.01 22.18 13.75
C LEU A 390 -9.35 23.45 13.21
N ILE A 391 -8.45 24.10 13.97
CA ILE A 391 -7.69 25.27 13.49
C ILE A 391 -6.92 24.94 12.21
N ASN A 392 -6.31 23.75 12.15
CA ASN A 392 -5.56 23.28 11.00
C ASN A 392 -6.40 22.70 9.86
N ARG A 393 -7.73 22.72 10.01
CA ARG A 393 -8.66 22.13 9.05
C ARG A 393 -8.31 20.66 8.71
N PHE A 394 -7.96 19.87 9.72
CA PHE A 394 -7.88 18.42 9.54
C PHE A 394 -9.27 17.77 9.48
N TYR A 395 -10.25 18.44 10.07
CA TYR A 395 -11.67 18.07 10.07
C TYR A 395 -12.53 19.30 9.74
N GLU A 396 -13.71 19.05 9.22
CA GLU A 396 -14.75 20.07 8.97
C GLU A 396 -15.65 20.19 10.19
N LEU A 397 -16.15 21.39 10.47
CA LEU A 397 -17.06 21.67 11.59
C LEU A 397 -18.46 21.08 11.33
N ASP A 398 -19.17 20.69 12.39
CA ASP A 398 -20.59 20.37 12.31
C ASP A 398 -21.41 21.66 12.23
N SER A 399 -21.04 22.69 13.03
CA SER A 399 -21.64 24.04 12.98
C SER A 399 -20.72 25.06 13.67
N GLY A 400 -21.03 26.34 13.51
CA GLY A 400 -20.22 27.44 14.00
C GLY A 400 -19.19 27.90 12.98
N VAL A 401 -18.30 28.79 13.39
CA VAL A 401 -17.22 29.35 12.53
C VAL A 401 -15.94 29.47 13.33
N ILE A 402 -14.83 29.10 12.70
CA ILE A 402 -13.47 29.46 13.13
C ILE A 402 -12.93 30.46 12.13
N SER A 403 -12.44 31.60 12.60
CA SER A 403 -11.85 32.63 11.75
C SER A 403 -10.45 33.02 12.22
N VAL A 404 -9.62 33.39 11.24
CA VAL A 404 -8.31 34.02 11.44
C VAL A 404 -8.40 35.42 10.86
N ASP A 405 -8.06 36.46 11.63
CA ASP A 405 -8.16 37.87 11.23
C ASP A 405 -9.55 38.20 10.65
N ALA A 406 -10.62 37.74 11.31
CA ALA A 406 -12.03 37.90 10.93
C ALA A 406 -12.44 37.18 9.63
N ILE A 407 -11.59 36.44 8.97
CA ILE A 407 -11.89 35.65 7.77
C ILE A 407 -12.06 34.18 8.17
N PRO A 408 -13.14 33.48 7.77
CA PRO A 408 -13.32 32.06 8.04
C PRO A 408 -12.14 31.23 7.51
N VAL A 409 -11.66 30.26 8.31
CA VAL A 409 -10.54 29.40 7.90
C VAL A 409 -10.80 28.60 6.63
N GLU A 410 -12.06 28.40 6.29
CA GLU A 410 -12.48 27.71 5.07
C GLU A 410 -12.33 28.54 3.78
N ASP A 411 -12.22 29.86 3.89
CA ASP A 411 -12.06 30.77 2.76
C ASP A 411 -10.59 31.01 2.39
N TYR A 412 -9.65 30.61 3.25
CA TYR A 412 -8.23 30.61 2.93
C TYR A 412 -7.84 29.41 2.04
N GLU A 413 -6.83 29.62 1.18
CA GLU A 413 -6.12 28.53 0.55
C GLU A 413 -5.46 27.66 1.63
N LEU A 414 -5.72 26.36 1.62
CA LEU A 414 -5.33 25.46 2.70
C LEU A 414 -3.80 25.40 2.90
N SER A 415 -3.04 25.42 1.81
CA SER A 415 -1.57 25.39 1.85
C SER A 415 -1.01 26.68 2.47
N SER A 416 -1.52 27.84 2.07
CA SER A 416 -1.07 29.12 2.59
C SER A 416 -1.42 29.28 4.09
N LEU A 417 -2.62 28.86 4.50
CA LEU A 417 -3.02 28.88 5.92
C LEU A 417 -2.13 27.99 6.78
N ARG A 418 -1.89 26.75 6.35
CA ARG A 418 -1.05 25.80 7.10
C ARG A 418 0.41 26.21 7.18
N ASN A 419 0.92 26.98 6.22
CA ASN A 419 2.26 27.55 6.29
C ASN A 419 2.40 28.62 7.38
N GLN A 420 1.31 29.23 7.82
CA GLN A 420 1.29 30.22 8.89
C GLN A 420 1.02 29.64 10.28
N ILE A 421 0.74 28.34 10.37
CA ILE A 421 0.43 27.62 11.60
C ILE A 421 1.46 26.52 11.83
N ALA A 422 2.17 26.54 12.95
CA ALA A 422 3.02 25.43 13.35
C ALA A 422 2.45 24.70 14.56
N ILE A 423 2.62 23.38 14.56
CA ILE A 423 2.19 22.51 15.65
C ILE A 423 3.36 21.72 16.19
N VAL A 424 3.48 21.70 17.52
CA VAL A 424 4.30 20.73 18.24
C VAL A 424 3.35 19.75 18.94
N LEU A 425 3.32 18.52 18.45
CA LEU A 425 2.45 17.46 18.99
C LEU A 425 3.09 16.78 20.20
N GLN A 426 2.26 16.21 21.07
CA GLN A 426 2.67 15.39 22.21
C GLN A 426 3.55 14.22 21.76
N ASP A 427 3.08 13.44 20.78
CA ASP A 427 3.82 12.34 20.18
C ASP A 427 4.57 12.83 18.94
N VAL A 428 5.85 13.09 19.11
CA VAL A 428 6.71 13.60 18.03
C VAL A 428 7.06 12.50 17.06
N PHE A 429 6.70 12.71 15.78
CA PHE A 429 7.11 11.85 14.69
C PHE A 429 8.34 12.42 13.96
N LEU A 430 9.38 11.58 13.83
CA LEU A 430 10.57 11.86 13.03
C LEU A 430 10.69 10.84 11.90
N PHE A 431 11.00 11.34 10.72
CA PHE A 431 11.30 10.50 9.56
C PHE A 431 12.68 9.84 9.69
N SER A 432 12.87 8.68 9.09
CA SER A 432 14.19 8.02 8.99
C SER A 432 15.11 8.80 8.04
N ASP A 433 15.59 9.93 8.51
CA ASP A 433 16.41 10.89 7.76
C ASP A 433 17.34 11.66 8.72
N SER A 434 18.11 12.61 8.20
CA SER A 434 18.96 13.48 9.02
C SER A 434 18.15 14.40 9.95
N ILE A 435 18.77 14.91 11.00
CA ILE A 435 18.18 15.93 11.86
C ILE A 435 17.82 17.17 11.04
N PHE A 436 18.72 17.62 10.15
CA PHE A 436 18.46 18.75 9.26
C PHE A 436 17.20 18.56 8.41
N ASN A 437 17.06 17.39 7.76
CA ASN A 437 15.88 17.09 6.95
C ASN A 437 14.61 16.93 7.78
N ASN A 438 14.71 16.47 9.02
CA ASN A 438 13.59 16.42 9.96
C ASN A 438 13.14 17.81 10.43
N ILE A 439 14.04 18.77 10.54
CA ILE A 439 13.71 20.15 10.92
C ILE A 439 13.10 20.88 9.73
N THR A 440 13.76 20.85 8.58
CA THR A 440 13.36 21.61 7.38
C THR A 440 12.22 20.96 6.60
N LEU A 441 11.93 19.67 6.85
CA LEU A 441 11.05 18.84 6.01
C LEU A 441 11.42 18.91 4.52
N LYS A 442 12.73 19.04 4.25
CA LYS A 442 13.32 19.19 2.90
C LYS A 442 12.87 20.45 2.16
N ASN A 443 12.45 21.49 2.87
CA ASN A 443 12.20 22.78 2.26
C ASN A 443 13.52 23.40 1.77
N PRO A 444 13.71 23.61 0.46
CA PRO A 444 14.96 24.13 -0.10
C PRO A 444 15.24 25.61 0.25
N GLN A 445 14.24 26.32 0.75
CA GLN A 445 14.38 27.73 1.15
C GLN A 445 15.05 27.90 2.52
N ILE A 446 15.17 26.82 3.32
CA ILE A 446 15.73 26.87 4.65
C ILE A 446 17.18 26.38 4.61
N SER A 447 18.12 27.26 4.89
CA SER A 447 19.54 26.94 4.89
C SER A 447 20.00 26.26 6.19
N LEU A 448 21.13 25.56 6.12
CA LEU A 448 21.75 24.95 7.32
C LEU A 448 22.16 26.01 8.35
N GLU A 449 22.58 27.18 7.92
CA GLU A 449 22.96 28.28 8.77
C GLU A 449 21.79 28.86 9.56
N GLU A 450 20.64 29.04 8.93
CA GLU A 450 19.39 29.42 9.61
C GLU A 450 18.97 28.40 10.66
N VAL A 451 19.09 27.11 10.35
CA VAL A 451 18.80 26.02 11.32
C VAL A 451 19.79 26.07 12.50
N LYS A 452 21.08 26.32 12.26
CA LYS A 452 22.08 26.45 13.32
C LYS A 452 21.79 27.65 14.22
N GLU A 453 21.48 28.81 13.65
CA GLU A 453 21.13 29.99 14.44
C GLU A 453 19.85 29.78 15.26
N ALA A 454 18.82 29.21 14.67
CA ALA A 454 17.60 28.85 15.36
C ALA A 454 17.87 27.88 16.52
N SER A 455 18.72 26.88 16.29
CA SER A 455 19.06 25.89 17.32
C SER A 455 19.83 26.48 18.50
N LYS A 456 20.70 27.47 18.25
CA LYS A 456 21.37 28.24 19.32
C LYS A 456 20.37 29.03 20.15
N LYS A 457 19.40 29.69 19.49
CA LYS A 457 18.35 30.48 20.16
C LYS A 457 17.45 29.60 21.05
N ILE A 458 17.13 28.38 20.61
CA ILE A 458 16.32 27.42 21.36
C ILE A 458 17.13 26.65 22.41
N GLY A 459 18.48 26.69 22.32
CA GLY A 459 19.38 26.03 23.27
C GLY A 459 19.70 24.56 22.94
N ILE A 460 19.30 24.03 21.74
CA ILE A 460 19.51 22.63 21.35
C ILE A 460 20.81 22.40 20.55
N HIS A 461 21.49 23.46 20.10
CA HIS A 461 22.67 23.36 19.23
C HIS A 461 23.76 22.45 19.79
N ASN A 462 24.13 22.63 21.05
CA ASN A 462 25.20 21.87 21.69
C ASN A 462 24.86 20.38 21.71
N PHE A 463 23.63 20.01 22.02
CA PHE A 463 23.17 18.61 21.95
C PHE A 463 23.32 18.05 20.53
N ILE A 464 22.85 18.75 19.50
CA ILE A 464 22.98 18.27 18.11
C ILE A 464 24.45 18.05 17.75
N MET A 465 25.35 18.92 18.18
CA MET A 465 26.78 18.80 17.90
C MET A 465 27.48 17.64 18.63
N THR A 466 26.89 17.08 19.70
CA THR A 466 27.42 15.87 20.35
C THR A 466 27.12 14.60 19.56
N LEU A 467 26.19 14.65 18.59
CA LEU A 467 25.82 13.49 17.78
C LEU A 467 26.81 13.28 16.64
N PRO A 468 27.11 12.02 16.25
CA PRO A 468 28.01 11.72 15.13
C PRO A 468 27.55 12.37 13.82
N GLY A 469 28.29 13.38 13.31
CA GLY A 469 27.90 14.13 12.12
C GLY A 469 26.91 15.27 12.35
N GLY A 470 26.57 15.60 13.62
CA GLY A 470 25.75 16.74 14.00
C GLY A 470 24.40 16.79 13.30
N TYR A 471 24.11 17.85 12.56
CA TYR A 471 22.85 18.03 11.82
C TYR A 471 22.61 16.97 10.73
N HIS A 472 23.64 16.28 10.27
CA HIS A 472 23.53 15.19 9.29
C HIS A 472 23.30 13.82 9.94
N TYR A 473 23.24 13.74 11.27
CA TYR A 473 22.93 12.51 11.99
C TYR A 473 21.57 11.95 11.60
N ASN A 474 21.54 10.68 11.16
CA ASN A 474 20.30 9.98 10.81
C ASN A 474 19.63 9.41 12.07
N VAL A 475 18.45 9.92 12.38
CA VAL A 475 17.70 9.56 13.61
C VAL A 475 17.05 8.18 13.56
N LYS A 476 17.14 7.46 12.42
CA LYS A 476 16.49 6.17 12.15
C LYS A 476 14.96 6.26 12.24
N GLU A 477 14.29 5.10 12.14
CA GLU A 477 12.83 5.03 12.14
C GLU A 477 12.26 5.62 13.44
N ARG A 478 11.32 6.58 13.30
CA ARG A 478 10.64 7.28 14.40
C ARG A 478 11.59 7.95 15.42
N GLY A 479 12.86 8.17 15.06
CA GLY A 479 13.83 8.77 15.96
C GLY A 479 14.18 7.89 17.16
N VAL A 480 14.17 6.57 17.00
CA VAL A 480 14.43 5.58 18.08
C VAL A 480 15.78 5.79 18.79
N MET A 481 16.72 6.43 18.12
CA MET A 481 18.06 6.72 18.68
C MET A 481 18.07 7.93 19.62
N LEU A 482 16.95 8.63 19.76
CA LEU A 482 16.82 9.86 20.57
C LEU A 482 15.86 9.63 21.74
N SER A 483 16.13 10.29 22.87
CA SER A 483 15.17 10.31 23.98
C SER A 483 13.88 11.06 23.61
N SER A 484 12.80 10.88 24.39
CA SER A 484 11.53 11.58 24.17
C SER A 484 11.71 13.11 24.20
N GLY A 485 12.48 13.64 25.14
CA GLY A 485 12.79 15.07 25.24
C GLY A 485 13.59 15.59 24.05
N GLN A 486 14.58 14.83 23.58
CA GLN A 486 15.38 15.17 22.41
C GLN A 486 14.52 15.23 21.13
N ARG A 487 13.62 14.26 20.92
CA ARG A 487 12.67 14.31 19.81
C ARG A 487 11.76 15.53 19.88
N GLN A 488 11.28 15.86 21.09
CA GLN A 488 10.44 17.03 21.31
C GLN A 488 11.18 18.34 20.98
N LEU A 489 12.43 18.49 21.40
CA LEU A 489 13.26 19.65 21.06
C LEU A 489 13.48 19.81 19.55
N ILE A 490 13.63 18.72 18.80
CA ILE A 490 13.68 18.76 17.32
C ILE A 490 12.34 19.25 16.74
N ALA A 491 11.21 18.83 17.31
CA ALA A 491 9.88 19.32 16.89
C ALA A 491 9.71 20.82 17.19
N PHE A 492 10.20 21.30 18.34
CA PHE A 492 10.24 22.74 18.64
C PHE A 492 11.08 23.51 17.62
N LEU A 493 12.26 22.99 17.26
CA LEU A 493 13.13 23.61 16.27
C LEU A 493 12.49 23.63 14.88
N ARG A 494 11.80 22.54 14.49
CA ARG A 494 10.97 22.48 13.27
C ARG A 494 9.93 23.60 13.23
N ALA A 495 9.19 23.75 14.32
CA ALA A 495 8.17 24.80 14.45
C ALA A 495 8.77 26.22 14.51
N TYR A 496 9.95 26.39 15.08
CA TYR A 496 10.62 27.69 15.15
C TYR A 496 11.11 28.18 13.79
N VAL A 497 11.77 27.27 13.03
CA VAL A 497 12.37 27.60 11.73
C VAL A 497 11.31 27.91 10.67
N SER A 498 10.12 27.33 10.75
CA SER A 498 9.00 27.66 9.85
C SER A 498 8.45 29.09 10.06
N SER A 499 8.85 29.80 11.11
CA SER A 499 8.45 31.19 11.44
C SER A 499 6.94 31.46 11.36
N PRO A 500 6.08 30.64 12.01
CA PRO A 500 4.63 30.75 11.91
C PRO A 500 4.10 31.99 12.62
N ARG A 501 2.93 32.47 12.22
CA ARG A 501 2.16 33.52 12.94
C ARG A 501 1.38 32.94 14.12
N ILE A 502 0.88 31.72 13.96
CA ILE A 502 0.12 31.00 14.97
C ILE A 502 0.91 29.75 15.38
N LEU A 503 1.12 29.60 16.67
CA LEU A 503 1.82 28.45 17.25
C LEU A 503 0.86 27.64 18.11
N ILE A 504 0.88 26.34 17.94
CA ILE A 504 0.09 25.40 18.71
C ILE A 504 1.03 24.40 19.39
N LEU A 505 0.97 24.32 20.71
CA LEU A 505 1.77 23.41 21.49
C LEU A 505 0.86 22.43 22.25
N ASP A 506 1.04 21.13 22.00
CA ASP A 506 0.39 20.07 22.78
C ASP A 506 1.44 19.49 23.73
N GLU A 507 1.42 19.96 24.99
CA GLU A 507 2.47 19.72 25.97
C GLU A 507 2.09 18.57 26.92
N ALA A 508 2.57 17.34 26.63
CA ALA A 508 2.51 16.25 27.58
C ALA A 508 3.90 15.61 27.74
N THR A 509 4.50 15.81 28.90
CA THR A 509 5.90 15.41 29.18
C THR A 509 6.01 14.52 30.41
N SER A 510 5.18 13.52 30.53
CA SER A 510 5.17 12.61 31.71
C SER A 510 6.41 11.68 31.85
N SER A 511 7.39 11.77 30.93
CA SER A 511 8.52 10.83 30.88
C SER A 511 9.82 11.48 30.41
N VAL A 512 10.09 12.72 30.82
CA VAL A 512 11.30 13.47 30.42
C VAL A 512 12.15 13.72 31.68
N ASP A 513 13.47 13.56 31.54
CA ASP A 513 14.40 13.88 32.63
C ASP A 513 14.43 15.39 32.92
N SER A 514 14.83 15.77 34.14
CA SER A 514 14.79 17.16 34.63
C SER A 514 15.64 18.15 33.77
N HIS A 515 16.72 17.68 33.16
CA HIS A 515 17.54 18.52 32.29
C HIS A 515 16.83 18.80 30.96
N ALA A 516 16.33 17.79 30.31
CA ALA A 516 15.56 17.95 29.07
C ALA A 516 14.27 18.76 29.32
N GLU A 517 13.67 18.64 30.50
CA GLU A 517 12.53 19.45 30.93
C GLU A 517 12.84 20.95 30.96
N GLN A 518 13.96 21.35 31.55
CA GLN A 518 14.41 22.75 31.57
C GLN A 518 14.67 23.27 30.15
N MET A 519 15.28 22.45 29.28
CA MET A 519 15.49 22.80 27.87
C MET A 519 14.18 22.99 27.12
N ILE A 520 13.19 22.11 27.33
CA ILE A 520 11.86 22.22 26.72
C ILE A 520 11.15 23.48 27.20
N GLN A 521 11.23 23.81 28.51
CA GLN A 521 10.62 25.02 29.04
C GLN A 521 11.27 26.28 28.42
N PHE A 522 12.59 26.30 28.33
CA PHE A 522 13.32 27.40 27.67
C PHE A 522 12.93 27.52 26.18
N ALA A 523 12.83 26.39 25.48
CA ALA A 523 12.38 26.34 24.09
C ALA A 523 10.95 26.87 23.94
N THR A 524 10.03 26.46 24.84
CA THR A 524 8.65 26.95 24.89
C THR A 524 8.57 28.44 25.05
N ASP A 525 9.28 29.00 26.05
CA ASP A 525 9.32 30.44 26.33
C ASP A 525 9.91 31.24 25.14
N THR A 526 10.91 30.66 24.46
CA THR A 526 11.55 31.28 23.30
C THR A 526 10.65 31.31 22.08
N ILE A 527 9.95 30.22 21.79
CA ILE A 527 9.14 30.05 20.56
C ILE A 527 7.81 30.81 20.65
N THR A 528 7.21 30.95 21.85
CA THR A 528 5.94 31.64 22.05
C THR A 528 6.08 33.17 22.01
N LYS A 529 7.28 33.69 22.27
CA LYS A 529 7.51 35.13 22.34
C LYS A 529 7.16 35.85 21.04
N GLY A 530 6.18 36.76 21.11
CA GLY A 530 5.75 37.62 19.99
C GLY A 530 4.90 36.90 18.95
N ARG A 531 4.41 35.68 19.23
CA ARG A 531 3.51 34.90 18.38
C ARG A 531 2.16 34.63 19.08
N THR A 532 1.12 34.55 18.30
CA THR A 532 -0.15 34.06 18.83
C THR A 532 -0.02 32.56 19.15
N SER A 533 -0.20 32.20 20.42
CA SER A 533 0.11 30.85 20.87
C SER A 533 -1.05 30.20 21.60
N ILE A 534 -1.40 28.97 21.22
CA ILE A 534 -2.35 28.11 21.95
C ILE A 534 -1.56 26.95 22.53
N VAL A 535 -1.59 26.81 23.85
CA VAL A 535 -0.85 25.77 24.57
C VAL A 535 -1.83 24.86 25.31
N ILE A 536 -1.88 23.58 24.96
CA ILE A 536 -2.53 22.57 25.82
C ILE A 536 -1.55 22.27 26.94
N ALA A 537 -1.75 22.95 28.06
CA ALA A 537 -0.76 22.95 29.13
C ALA A 537 -1.05 21.84 30.13
N HIS A 538 -0.03 21.04 30.37
CA HIS A 538 0.03 20.04 31.44
C HIS A 538 1.04 20.43 32.54
N ARG A 539 1.77 21.56 32.35
CA ARG A 539 2.77 22.07 33.29
C ARG A 539 2.34 23.37 33.94
N LEU A 540 2.52 23.44 35.24
CA LEU A 540 2.19 24.61 36.02
C LEU A 540 2.94 25.88 35.59
N ALA A 541 4.22 25.73 35.23
CA ALA A 541 5.04 26.85 34.77
C ALA A 541 4.51 27.52 33.51
N THR A 542 4.03 26.73 32.55
CA THR A 542 3.43 27.23 31.31
C THR A 542 2.08 27.88 31.55
N ILE A 543 1.23 27.27 32.41
CA ILE A 543 -0.09 27.81 32.76
C ILE A 543 0.03 29.17 33.46
N LYS A 544 0.97 29.33 34.40
CA LYS A 544 1.16 30.58 35.16
C LYS A 544 1.62 31.74 34.27
N LYS A 545 2.34 31.45 33.19
CA LYS A 545 2.86 32.47 32.26
C LYS A 545 1.89 32.88 31.18
N ALA A 546 0.82 32.10 30.96
CA ALA A 546 -0.17 32.37 29.92
C ALA A 546 -0.93 33.68 30.22
N ASP A 547 -1.18 34.46 29.16
CA ASP A 547 -1.95 35.72 29.26
C ASP A 547 -3.42 35.43 29.59
N LYS A 548 -3.94 34.29 29.12
CA LYS A 548 -5.31 33.84 29.37
C LYS A 548 -5.33 32.33 29.53
N ILE A 549 -6.12 31.82 30.44
CA ILE A 549 -6.38 30.42 30.68
C ILE A 549 -7.82 30.14 30.33
N ILE A 550 -8.04 29.06 29.57
CA ILE A 550 -9.37 28.53 29.23
C ILE A 550 -9.50 27.15 29.86
N VAL A 551 -10.52 26.98 30.68
CA VAL A 551 -10.80 25.71 31.35
C VAL A 551 -11.92 25.01 30.60
N MET A 552 -11.66 23.78 30.14
CA MET A 552 -12.61 22.95 29.43
C MET A 552 -13.05 21.76 30.26
N ASP A 553 -14.35 21.50 30.26
CA ASP A 553 -14.92 20.27 30.77
C ASP A 553 -16.00 19.75 29.82
N LYS A 554 -15.95 18.46 29.46
CA LYS A 554 -16.97 17.75 28.65
C LYS A 554 -17.43 18.49 27.38
N GLY A 555 -16.45 19.16 26.69
CA GLY A 555 -16.69 19.84 25.42
C GLY A 555 -17.22 21.26 25.51
N VAL A 556 -17.26 21.85 26.70
CA VAL A 556 -17.63 23.27 26.90
C VAL A 556 -16.54 24.03 27.64
N ILE A 557 -16.49 25.34 27.46
CA ILE A 557 -15.64 26.23 28.25
C ILE A 557 -16.40 26.56 29.53
N VAL A 558 -15.84 26.18 30.68
CA VAL A 558 -16.47 26.39 32.00
C VAL A 558 -15.92 27.60 32.73
N GLU A 559 -14.64 27.94 32.50
CA GLU A 559 -14.01 29.14 33.08
C GLU A 559 -13.01 29.74 32.11
N GLU A 560 -12.85 31.06 32.16
CA GLU A 560 -11.76 31.77 31.51
C GLU A 560 -11.26 32.93 32.39
N GLY A 561 -9.97 33.25 32.25
CA GLY A 561 -9.32 34.35 33.00
C GLY A 561 -7.82 34.16 33.15
N THR A 562 -7.18 34.95 33.94
CA THR A 562 -5.77 34.81 34.29
C THR A 562 -5.57 33.81 35.43
N HIS A 563 -4.34 33.31 35.61
CA HIS A 563 -4.00 32.45 36.77
C HIS A 563 -4.40 33.08 38.11
N LYS A 564 -4.11 34.38 38.27
CA LYS A 564 -4.40 35.15 39.52
C LYS A 564 -5.88 35.28 39.80
N GLU A 565 -6.71 35.37 38.79
CA GLU A 565 -8.15 35.48 38.91
C GLU A 565 -8.80 34.11 39.20
N LEU A 566 -8.43 33.09 38.43
CA LEU A 566 -9.02 31.75 38.53
C LEU A 566 -8.68 31.04 39.84
N ILE A 567 -7.44 31.19 40.34
CA ILE A 567 -7.05 30.55 41.61
C ILE A 567 -7.80 31.07 42.83
N LYS A 568 -8.30 32.31 42.75
CA LYS A 568 -9.09 32.92 43.85
C LYS A 568 -10.54 32.52 43.90
N LYS A 569 -11.07 31.89 42.85
CA LYS A 569 -12.47 31.45 42.82
C LYS A 569 -12.62 30.27 43.79
N LYS A 570 -13.43 30.46 44.86
CA LYS A 570 -13.84 29.36 45.74
C LYS A 570 -14.65 28.36 44.93
N ASP A 571 -14.28 27.08 44.99
CA ASP A 571 -14.93 25.96 44.26
C ASP A 571 -14.86 26.08 42.73
N GLY A 572 -13.90 26.86 42.20
CA GLY A 572 -13.65 26.98 40.75
C GLY A 572 -13.09 25.71 40.14
N TYR A 573 -13.48 25.41 38.91
CA TYR A 573 -12.94 24.26 38.14
C TYR A 573 -11.43 24.34 38.02
N TYR A 574 -10.88 25.51 37.75
CA TYR A 574 -9.44 25.74 37.65
C TYR A 574 -8.72 25.41 38.97
N LYS A 575 -9.24 25.91 40.09
CA LYS A 575 -8.68 25.68 41.40
C LYS A 575 -8.71 24.21 41.78
N ASN A 576 -9.81 23.52 41.50
CA ASN A 576 -9.91 22.08 41.74
C ASN A 576 -8.92 21.27 40.89
N LEU A 577 -8.70 21.64 39.63
CA LEU A 577 -7.66 21.03 38.77
C LEU A 577 -6.25 21.33 39.31
N TYR A 578 -6.01 22.56 39.72
CA TYR A 578 -4.75 22.98 40.30
C TYR A 578 -4.43 22.19 41.57
N ASP A 579 -5.36 22.10 42.51
CA ASP A 579 -5.17 21.39 43.76
C ASP A 579 -4.98 19.87 43.57
N LYS A 580 -5.62 19.26 42.58
CA LYS A 580 -5.49 17.82 42.28
C LYS A 580 -4.21 17.46 41.51
N GLN A 581 -3.79 18.28 40.58
CA GLN A 581 -2.75 17.96 39.61
C GLN A 581 -1.39 18.49 40.02
N PHE A 582 -1.33 19.64 40.70
CA PHE A 582 -0.08 20.37 40.97
C PHE A 582 0.27 20.51 42.44
N SER A 583 -0.60 20.11 43.38
CA SER A 583 -0.26 20.06 44.81
C SER A 583 0.89 19.08 45.12
N LEU A 584 1.04 18.03 44.30
CA LEU A 584 2.13 17.07 44.41
C LEU A 584 3.48 17.61 43.88
N GLU A 585 3.47 18.48 42.86
CA GLU A 585 4.67 19.12 42.31
C GLU A 585 5.23 20.23 43.22
N LEU A 586 4.39 20.79 44.10
CA LEU A 586 4.83 21.83 45.08
C LEU A 586 5.35 21.23 46.37
N ALA A 587 5.16 19.94 46.60
CA ALA A 587 5.60 19.21 47.79
C ALA A 587 6.92 18.44 47.58
N SER A 588 7.38 18.32 46.32
CA SER A 588 8.65 17.72 45.92
C SER A 588 9.69 18.82 45.55
#